data_79d4d55e5309d74e7e7e5195d32172f6
#
_entry.id   79d4d55e5309d74e7e7e5195d32172f6
#
_cell.length_a   1.000
_cell.length_b   1.000
_cell.length_c   1.000
_cell.angle_alpha   90.00
_cell.angle_beta   90.00
_cell.angle_gamma   90.00
#
_symmetry.space_group_name_H-M   'P 1'
#
loop_
_entity.id
_entity.type
_entity.pdbx_description
1 polymer ?
#
loop_
_entity_poly.entity_id
_entity_poly.type
_entity_poly.pdbx_seq_one_letter_code
_entity_poly.pdbx_strand_id
1 'polypeptide(L)'
;MNIHPVAKLFPMLSESELREMASSIKKEGLINPCVRQGEVLLDGRNRMAACDIAGVEPRFVEYDGDSPVSFIIGANLKRRHLEQGQKIALAIEIEPHFAEEAKKRQLKTLKKGASSVVENVPQREQARSRDQAAKTVGISGKSVSQAKAIKQADPERFEKVIAGKLSLAKATKEVKAEQDKRDLADAQKTITEEKRKDIESVCDLRVCSCAELFASGIRPDAVITDPPYPKEFLHVFNGLAECCKAANVPLVAVMSGQSYLPQVMENLCRHLKYRWTLAYMTPGGQAVQQWQAKVNTSWKPVLLFGESLEWFGDVAVSKPNDNDKRFHHWGQSESGMADLVERLTKPGQLVCDPFVGGGSTAVVSLALGRRFVGCDIDAECVQKTKDRVTA
;
A
#
# COMPACT_ATOMS: atom_id res chain seq x y z
N MET A 1 -44.49 1.90 -5.85
CA MET A 1 -43.35 0.94 -5.98
C MET A 1 -42.06 1.67 -5.60
N ASN A 2 -41.22 1.08 -4.76
CA ASN A 2 -39.94 1.67 -4.35
C ASN A 2 -38.88 1.44 -5.43
N ILE A 3 -38.00 2.43 -5.68
CA ILE A 3 -36.89 2.32 -6.64
C ILE A 3 -35.61 1.97 -5.89
N HIS A 4 -34.91 0.95 -6.35
CA HIS A 4 -33.62 0.57 -5.74
C HIS A 4 -32.63 1.74 -5.79
N PRO A 5 -31.88 2.03 -4.67
CA PRO A 5 -30.94 3.17 -4.62
C PRO A 5 -29.96 3.22 -5.79
N VAL A 6 -29.35 2.09 -6.15
CA VAL A 6 -28.42 1.99 -7.29
C VAL A 6 -29.08 2.32 -8.62
N ALA A 7 -30.37 2.00 -8.81
CA ALA A 7 -31.09 2.38 -10.01
C ALA A 7 -31.27 3.90 -10.13
N LYS A 8 -31.29 4.63 -9.00
CA LYS A 8 -31.38 6.09 -8.98
C LYS A 8 -30.10 6.80 -9.42
N LEU A 9 -28.94 6.13 -9.39
CA LEU A 9 -27.65 6.70 -9.82
C LEU A 9 -27.61 6.96 -11.34
N PHE A 10 -28.44 6.29 -12.10
CA PHE A 10 -28.52 6.49 -13.55
C PHE A 10 -29.51 7.59 -13.89
N PRO A 11 -29.17 8.56 -14.77
CA PRO A 11 -30.09 9.64 -15.14
C PRO A 11 -31.34 9.10 -15.87
N MET A 12 -32.45 9.81 -15.69
CA MET A 12 -33.65 9.61 -16.45
C MET A 12 -33.50 10.19 -17.87
N LEU A 13 -34.31 9.72 -18.81
CA LEU A 13 -34.48 10.35 -20.10
C LEU A 13 -35.06 11.75 -19.93
N SER A 14 -34.83 12.62 -20.91
CA SER A 14 -35.45 13.93 -20.99
C SER A 14 -36.98 13.80 -21.15
N GLU A 15 -37.69 14.86 -20.85
CA GLU A 15 -39.17 14.84 -20.98
C GLU A 15 -39.62 14.57 -22.41
N SER A 16 -38.91 15.09 -23.42
CA SER A 16 -39.18 14.82 -24.83
C SER A 16 -39.03 13.34 -25.18
N GLU A 17 -37.91 12.71 -24.75
CA GLU A 17 -37.62 11.30 -24.97
C GLU A 17 -38.63 10.38 -24.24
N LEU A 18 -39.07 10.78 -23.04
CA LEU A 18 -40.10 10.06 -22.30
C LEU A 18 -41.46 10.11 -23.02
N ARG A 19 -41.83 11.25 -23.61
CA ARG A 19 -43.05 11.39 -24.40
C ARG A 19 -43.01 10.59 -25.72
N GLU A 20 -41.85 10.54 -26.39
CA GLU A 20 -41.63 9.67 -27.55
C GLU A 20 -41.79 8.19 -27.17
N MET A 21 -41.17 7.77 -26.08
CA MET A 21 -41.32 6.41 -25.56
C MET A 21 -42.79 6.10 -25.19
N ALA A 22 -43.47 7.04 -24.55
CA ALA A 22 -44.89 6.91 -24.20
C ALA A 22 -45.79 6.75 -25.43
N SER A 23 -45.53 7.51 -26.51
CA SER A 23 -46.20 7.40 -27.76
C SER A 23 -46.05 6.02 -28.43
N SER A 24 -44.80 5.47 -28.40
CA SER A 24 -44.55 4.11 -28.87
C SER A 24 -45.28 3.07 -28.01
N ILE A 25 -45.22 3.19 -26.67
CA ILE A 25 -45.87 2.29 -25.73
C ILE A 25 -47.40 2.32 -25.93
N LYS A 26 -47.99 3.47 -26.18
CA LYS A 26 -49.40 3.63 -26.43
C LYS A 26 -49.82 2.91 -27.72
N LYS A 27 -48.96 2.91 -28.74
CA LYS A 27 -49.25 2.31 -30.06
C LYS A 27 -48.97 0.81 -30.09
N GLU A 28 -47.90 0.34 -29.49
CA GLU A 28 -47.37 -1.02 -29.64
C GLU A 28 -47.45 -1.85 -28.35
N GLY A 29 -47.82 -1.20 -27.23
CA GLY A 29 -47.72 -1.77 -25.89
C GLY A 29 -46.29 -1.76 -25.33
N LEU A 30 -46.15 -2.15 -24.08
CA LEU A 30 -44.84 -2.28 -23.43
C LEU A 30 -44.16 -3.58 -23.89
N ILE A 31 -43.24 -3.49 -24.86
CA ILE A 31 -42.53 -4.65 -25.44
C ILE A 31 -41.66 -5.31 -24.38
N ASN A 32 -40.76 -4.54 -23.75
CA ASN A 32 -39.85 -5.03 -22.73
C ASN A 32 -40.39 -4.73 -21.31
N PRO A 33 -40.68 -5.75 -20.48
CA PRO A 33 -41.18 -5.52 -19.13
C PRO A 33 -40.20 -4.79 -18.23
N CYS A 34 -40.71 -4.16 -17.19
CA CYS A 34 -39.90 -3.64 -16.07
C CYS A 34 -39.46 -4.82 -15.18
N VAL A 35 -38.32 -4.71 -14.53
CA VAL A 35 -37.79 -5.75 -13.66
C VAL A 35 -37.83 -5.29 -12.21
N ARG A 36 -38.37 -6.14 -11.32
CA ARG A 36 -38.48 -5.86 -9.88
C ARG A 36 -38.01 -7.04 -9.02
N GLN A 37 -37.77 -6.79 -7.75
CA GLN A 37 -37.63 -7.81 -6.73
C GLN A 37 -38.56 -7.46 -5.57
N GLY A 38 -39.69 -8.20 -5.47
CA GLY A 38 -40.80 -7.85 -4.60
C GLY A 38 -41.33 -6.46 -4.91
N GLU A 39 -41.40 -5.55 -3.94
CA GLU A 39 -41.90 -4.19 -4.09
C GLU A 39 -40.82 -3.18 -4.57
N VAL A 40 -39.61 -3.65 -4.96
CA VAL A 40 -38.50 -2.79 -5.37
C VAL A 40 -38.23 -2.92 -6.86
N LEU A 41 -38.31 -1.78 -7.58
CA LEU A 41 -37.97 -1.69 -9.01
C LEU A 41 -36.44 -1.71 -9.18
N LEU A 42 -35.95 -2.63 -10.01
CA LEU A 42 -34.52 -2.76 -10.34
C LEU A 42 -34.19 -2.13 -11.70
N ASP A 43 -34.98 -2.37 -12.74
CA ASP A 43 -34.81 -1.78 -14.08
C ASP A 43 -36.16 -1.38 -14.68
N GLY A 44 -36.15 -0.33 -15.48
CA GLY A 44 -37.33 0.14 -16.23
C GLY A 44 -37.92 1.44 -15.71
N ARG A 45 -37.20 2.28 -14.98
CA ARG A 45 -37.67 3.58 -14.48
C ARG A 45 -38.25 4.45 -15.58
N ASN A 46 -37.56 4.56 -16.73
CA ASN A 46 -38.02 5.32 -17.87
C ASN A 46 -39.27 4.67 -18.51
N ARG A 47 -39.31 3.35 -18.58
CA ARG A 47 -40.48 2.59 -19.10
C ARG A 47 -41.69 2.78 -18.20
N MET A 48 -41.50 2.74 -16.90
CA MET A 48 -42.57 2.98 -15.93
C MET A 48 -43.13 4.40 -16.06
N ALA A 49 -42.25 5.42 -16.11
CA ALA A 49 -42.66 6.80 -16.32
C ALA A 49 -43.35 7.01 -17.67
N ALA A 50 -42.88 6.38 -18.71
CA ALA A 50 -43.53 6.45 -20.04
C ALA A 50 -44.89 5.71 -20.09
N CYS A 51 -45.05 4.62 -19.33
CA CYS A 51 -46.34 3.95 -19.15
C CYS A 51 -47.36 4.84 -18.45
N ASP A 52 -46.92 5.55 -17.40
CA ASP A 52 -47.76 6.52 -16.69
C ASP A 52 -48.26 7.63 -17.63
N ILE A 53 -47.36 8.19 -18.48
CA ILE A 53 -47.72 9.18 -19.50
C ILE A 53 -48.66 8.62 -20.56
N ALA A 54 -48.45 7.36 -20.98
CA ALA A 54 -49.24 6.70 -22.00
C ALA A 54 -50.62 6.22 -21.50
N GLY A 55 -50.84 6.14 -20.19
CA GLY A 55 -52.00 5.54 -19.56
C GLY A 55 -52.08 4.01 -19.75
N VAL A 56 -50.92 3.34 -19.81
CA VAL A 56 -50.79 1.90 -20.02
C VAL A 56 -50.20 1.27 -18.76
N GLU A 57 -50.79 0.17 -18.27
CA GLU A 57 -50.25 -0.53 -17.11
C GLU A 57 -48.89 -1.18 -17.43
N PRO A 58 -47.84 -0.92 -16.61
CA PRO A 58 -46.52 -1.52 -16.82
C PRO A 58 -46.54 -3.03 -16.49
N ARG A 59 -45.91 -3.83 -17.35
CA ARG A 59 -45.67 -5.25 -17.08
C ARG A 59 -44.38 -5.43 -16.32
N PHE A 60 -44.38 -6.38 -15.39
CA PHE A 60 -43.22 -6.66 -14.53
C PHE A 60 -42.78 -8.11 -14.69
N VAL A 61 -41.46 -8.31 -14.54
CA VAL A 61 -40.80 -9.60 -14.36
C VAL A 61 -40.10 -9.59 -13.04
N GLU A 62 -40.23 -10.68 -12.27
CA GLU A 62 -39.55 -10.83 -10.98
C GLU A 62 -38.11 -11.25 -11.21
N TYR A 63 -37.20 -10.62 -10.47
CA TYR A 63 -35.79 -10.96 -10.46
C TYR A 63 -35.49 -11.96 -9.33
N ASP A 64 -34.98 -13.13 -9.68
CA ASP A 64 -34.67 -14.25 -8.79
C ASP A 64 -33.17 -14.45 -8.53
N GLY A 65 -32.32 -13.56 -9.10
CA GLY A 65 -30.86 -13.66 -8.94
C GLY A 65 -30.33 -13.19 -7.59
N ASP A 66 -29.07 -13.52 -7.33
CA ASP A 66 -28.41 -13.33 -6.02
C ASP A 66 -27.91 -11.90 -5.76
N SER A 67 -27.75 -11.05 -6.80
CA SER A 67 -27.23 -9.69 -6.66
C SER A 67 -28.01 -8.70 -7.51
N PRO A 68 -29.05 -8.07 -6.95
CA PRO A 68 -29.79 -6.97 -7.58
C PRO A 68 -28.87 -5.83 -8.05
N VAL A 69 -27.83 -5.49 -7.26
CA VAL A 69 -26.85 -4.44 -7.60
C VAL A 69 -26.12 -4.77 -8.90
N SER A 70 -25.59 -5.99 -9.04
CA SER A 70 -24.93 -6.44 -10.28
C SER A 70 -25.86 -6.42 -11.49
N PHE A 71 -27.11 -6.82 -11.31
CA PHE A 71 -28.13 -6.80 -12.35
C PHE A 71 -28.42 -5.37 -12.84
N ILE A 72 -28.71 -4.44 -11.92
CA ILE A 72 -29.02 -3.04 -12.24
C ILE A 72 -27.89 -2.41 -13.05
N ILE A 73 -26.65 -2.63 -12.60
CA ILE A 73 -25.47 -2.07 -13.26
C ILE A 73 -25.30 -2.69 -14.64
N GLY A 74 -25.37 -4.01 -14.76
CA GLY A 74 -25.27 -4.72 -16.04
C GLY A 74 -26.31 -4.27 -17.07
N ALA A 75 -27.56 -4.06 -16.65
CA ALA A 75 -28.64 -3.59 -17.51
C ALA A 75 -28.42 -2.15 -18.01
N ASN A 76 -27.77 -1.30 -17.21
CA ASN A 76 -27.55 0.11 -17.55
C ASN A 76 -26.21 0.37 -18.24
N LEU A 77 -25.12 -0.34 -17.85
CA LEU A 77 -23.79 -0.19 -18.47
C LEU A 77 -23.75 -0.63 -19.93
N LYS A 78 -24.42 -1.72 -20.28
CA LYS A 78 -24.45 -2.20 -21.67
C LYS A 78 -25.06 -1.19 -22.67
N ARG A 79 -25.82 -0.22 -22.17
CA ARG A 79 -26.47 0.83 -22.97
C ARG A 79 -25.68 2.15 -23.02
N ARG A 80 -24.55 2.26 -22.29
CA ARG A 80 -23.80 3.51 -22.15
C ARG A 80 -22.30 3.27 -22.23
N HIS A 81 -21.62 4.05 -23.06
CA HIS A 81 -20.16 4.11 -23.08
C HIS A 81 -19.69 5.09 -22.00
N LEU A 82 -19.31 4.56 -20.81
CA LEU A 82 -18.76 5.37 -19.74
C LEU A 82 -17.25 5.58 -19.91
N GLU A 83 -16.82 6.82 -19.77
CA GLU A 83 -15.42 7.18 -19.67
C GLU A 83 -14.78 6.64 -18.36
N GLN A 84 -13.45 6.53 -18.34
CA GLN A 84 -12.71 5.98 -17.21
C GLN A 84 -13.06 6.66 -15.86
N GLY A 85 -13.14 8.00 -15.85
CA GLY A 85 -13.51 8.79 -14.67
C GLY A 85 -14.93 8.47 -14.18
N GLN A 86 -15.89 8.36 -15.09
CA GLN A 86 -17.27 8.01 -14.76
C GLN A 86 -17.39 6.59 -14.19
N LYS A 87 -16.60 5.63 -14.69
CA LYS A 87 -16.52 4.26 -14.14
C LYS A 87 -15.99 4.27 -12.72
N ILE A 88 -14.98 5.10 -12.45
CA ILE A 88 -14.40 5.26 -11.11
C ILE A 88 -15.44 5.84 -10.16
N ALA A 89 -16.12 6.92 -10.53
CA ALA A 89 -17.17 7.54 -9.72
C ALA A 89 -18.27 6.53 -9.39
N LEU A 90 -18.78 5.84 -10.40
CA LEU A 90 -19.80 4.83 -10.24
C LEU A 90 -19.35 3.68 -9.34
N ALA A 91 -18.10 3.20 -9.46
CA ALA A 91 -17.57 2.14 -8.61
C ALA A 91 -17.55 2.53 -7.13
N ILE A 92 -17.18 3.78 -6.83
CA ILE A 92 -17.17 4.31 -5.46
C ILE A 92 -18.59 4.37 -4.88
N GLU A 93 -19.57 4.80 -5.68
CA GLU A 93 -20.96 4.93 -5.24
C GLU A 93 -21.66 3.59 -5.03
N ILE A 94 -21.34 2.57 -5.83
CA ILE A 94 -21.98 1.25 -5.72
C ILE A 94 -21.30 0.33 -4.70
N GLU A 95 -20.06 0.58 -4.30
CA GLU A 95 -19.33 -0.26 -3.32
C GLU A 95 -20.09 -0.45 -1.99
N PRO A 96 -20.66 0.58 -1.35
CA PRO A 96 -21.45 0.41 -0.13
C PRO A 96 -22.64 -0.54 -0.29
N HIS A 97 -23.27 -0.54 -1.46
CA HIS A 97 -24.41 -1.42 -1.75
C HIS A 97 -24.00 -2.89 -1.85
N PHE A 98 -22.82 -3.17 -2.42
CA PHE A 98 -22.25 -4.53 -2.38
C PHE A 98 -21.87 -4.96 -0.98
N ALA A 99 -21.37 -4.05 -0.15
CA ALA A 99 -21.08 -4.33 1.26
C ALA A 99 -22.36 -4.66 2.05
N GLU A 100 -23.46 -3.94 1.78
CA GLU A 100 -24.75 -4.20 2.40
C GLU A 100 -25.35 -5.55 1.94
N GLU A 101 -25.28 -5.89 0.64
CA GLU A 101 -25.67 -7.20 0.14
C GLU A 101 -24.87 -8.34 0.78
N ALA A 102 -23.56 -8.17 0.93
CA ALA A 102 -22.69 -9.14 1.59
C ALA A 102 -23.11 -9.35 3.05
N LYS A 103 -23.38 -8.26 3.78
CA LYS A 103 -23.86 -8.31 5.16
C LYS A 103 -25.22 -9.01 5.30
N LYS A 104 -26.14 -8.74 4.39
CA LYS A 104 -27.47 -9.41 4.36
C LYS A 104 -27.34 -10.91 4.10
N ARG A 105 -26.42 -11.32 3.22
CA ARG A 105 -26.16 -12.76 2.96
C ARG A 105 -25.57 -13.45 4.19
N GLN A 106 -24.64 -12.84 4.90
CA GLN A 106 -24.06 -13.38 6.13
C GLN A 106 -25.13 -13.56 7.22
N LEU A 107 -25.98 -12.55 7.45
CA LEU A 107 -27.04 -12.62 8.44
C LEU A 107 -28.04 -13.76 8.13
N LYS A 108 -28.30 -14.05 6.85
CA LYS A 108 -29.14 -15.20 6.45
C LYS A 108 -28.44 -16.54 6.73
N THR A 109 -27.13 -16.60 6.59
CA THR A 109 -26.33 -17.82 6.86
C THR A 109 -26.22 -18.09 8.35
N LEU A 110 -25.99 -17.06 9.19
CA LEU A 110 -25.94 -17.16 10.65
C LEU A 110 -27.29 -17.64 11.24
N LYS A 111 -28.42 -17.22 10.69
CA LYS A 111 -29.76 -17.69 11.11
C LYS A 111 -30.00 -19.18 10.77
N LYS A 112 -29.17 -19.81 9.93
CA LYS A 112 -29.24 -21.24 9.57
C LYS A 112 -28.28 -22.15 10.39
N GLY A 113 -27.70 -21.65 11.49
CA GLY A 113 -27.06 -22.51 12.51
C GLY A 113 -25.61 -22.95 12.24
N ALA A 114 -24.83 -22.20 11.46
CA ALA A 114 -23.39 -22.42 11.35
C ALA A 114 -22.63 -21.54 12.35
N SER A 115 -22.20 -22.13 13.48
CA SER A 115 -21.25 -21.51 14.42
C SER A 115 -19.85 -21.61 13.85
N SER A 116 -19.27 -20.50 13.42
CA SER A 116 -17.82 -20.36 13.25
C SER A 116 -17.39 -18.99 13.75
N VAL A 117 -16.54 -19.01 14.74
CA VAL A 117 -15.83 -17.85 15.27
C VAL A 117 -14.95 -17.29 14.16
N VAL A 118 -15.18 -16.03 13.76
CA VAL A 118 -14.37 -15.35 12.74
C VAL A 118 -13.86 -14.05 13.35
N GLU A 119 -12.65 -14.09 13.87
CA GLU A 119 -11.84 -12.91 14.13
C GLU A 119 -11.29 -12.39 12.79
N ASN A 120 -11.38 -11.06 12.55
CA ASN A 120 -10.89 -10.31 11.37
C ASN A 120 -11.75 -10.25 10.10
N VAL A 121 -13.06 -10.15 10.21
CA VAL A 121 -13.98 -10.03 9.07
C VAL A 121 -14.06 -8.64 8.40
N PRO A 122 -13.93 -7.46 9.06
CA PRO A 122 -14.27 -6.18 8.43
C PRO A 122 -13.39 -5.78 7.24
N GLN A 123 -12.08 -5.98 7.30
CA GLN A 123 -11.17 -5.56 6.21
C GLN A 123 -11.24 -6.46 4.96
N ARG A 124 -11.44 -7.75 5.14
CA ARG A 124 -11.58 -8.71 4.03
C ARG A 124 -12.89 -8.51 3.25
N GLU A 125 -13.95 -8.09 3.93
CA GLU A 125 -15.25 -7.83 3.28
C GLU A 125 -15.27 -6.52 2.52
N GLN A 126 -14.68 -5.45 3.06
CA GLN A 126 -14.51 -4.19 2.35
C GLN A 126 -13.66 -4.36 1.09
N ALA A 127 -12.59 -5.17 1.15
CA ALA A 127 -11.79 -5.49 -0.03
C ALA A 127 -12.60 -6.25 -1.09
N ARG A 128 -13.43 -7.21 -0.68
CA ARG A 128 -14.29 -7.98 -1.61
C ARG A 128 -15.37 -7.12 -2.25
N SER A 129 -16.04 -6.26 -1.51
CA SER A 129 -17.08 -5.36 -2.02
C SER A 129 -16.51 -4.33 -2.99
N ARG A 130 -15.34 -3.75 -2.67
CA ARG A 130 -14.58 -2.88 -3.56
C ARG A 130 -14.22 -3.57 -4.88
N ASP A 131 -13.67 -4.79 -4.80
CA ASP A 131 -13.23 -5.53 -5.97
C ASP A 131 -14.42 -5.98 -6.82
N GLN A 132 -15.54 -6.30 -6.19
CA GLN A 132 -16.78 -6.60 -6.88
C GLN A 132 -17.34 -5.36 -7.60
N ALA A 133 -17.37 -4.20 -6.94
CA ALA A 133 -17.78 -2.94 -7.54
C ALA A 133 -16.89 -2.58 -8.75
N ALA A 134 -15.56 -2.67 -8.57
CA ALA A 134 -14.60 -2.41 -9.63
C ALA A 134 -14.79 -3.33 -10.83
N LYS A 135 -14.89 -4.64 -10.59
CA LYS A 135 -15.13 -5.65 -11.64
C LYS A 135 -16.41 -5.39 -12.42
N THR A 136 -17.48 -4.97 -11.73
CA THR A 136 -18.79 -4.74 -12.35
C THR A 136 -18.74 -3.58 -13.35
N VAL A 137 -17.92 -2.56 -13.12
CA VAL A 137 -17.75 -1.43 -14.06
C VAL A 137 -16.51 -1.57 -14.96
N GLY A 138 -15.77 -2.67 -14.87
CA GLY A 138 -14.63 -2.98 -15.73
C GLY A 138 -13.36 -2.20 -15.40
N ILE A 139 -13.08 -1.94 -14.11
CA ILE A 139 -11.83 -1.32 -13.61
C ILE A 139 -11.19 -2.19 -12.53
N SER A 140 -9.99 -1.82 -12.07
CA SER A 140 -9.30 -2.53 -10.99
C SER A 140 -9.75 -2.03 -9.61
N GLY A 141 -9.78 -2.92 -8.60
CA GLY A 141 -10.01 -2.53 -7.20
C GLY A 141 -8.98 -1.54 -6.68
N LYS A 142 -7.73 -1.60 -7.19
CA LYS A 142 -6.68 -0.63 -6.90
C LYS A 142 -7.07 0.78 -7.36
N SER A 143 -7.64 0.91 -8.55
CA SER A 143 -8.14 2.20 -9.07
C SER A 143 -9.20 2.81 -8.18
N VAL A 144 -10.12 2.00 -7.64
CA VAL A 144 -11.15 2.46 -6.69
C VAL A 144 -10.53 2.93 -5.39
N SER A 145 -9.55 2.20 -4.84
CA SER A 145 -8.84 2.61 -3.61
C SER A 145 -8.09 3.92 -3.79
N GLN A 146 -7.36 4.06 -4.90
CA GLN A 146 -6.64 5.30 -5.23
C GLN A 146 -7.58 6.49 -5.37
N ALA A 147 -8.69 6.30 -6.07
CA ALA A 147 -9.68 7.35 -6.27
C ALA A 147 -10.37 7.78 -4.96
N LYS A 148 -10.66 6.83 -4.05
CA LYS A 148 -11.16 7.14 -2.71
C LYS A 148 -10.17 7.96 -1.88
N ALA A 149 -8.88 7.59 -1.92
CA ALA A 149 -7.84 8.34 -1.25
C ALA A 149 -7.74 9.78 -1.78
N ILE A 150 -7.80 9.96 -3.11
CA ILE A 150 -7.83 11.30 -3.72
C ILE A 150 -9.08 12.07 -3.31
N LYS A 151 -10.27 11.45 -3.35
CA LYS A 151 -11.53 12.09 -2.95
C LYS A 151 -11.50 12.60 -1.51
N GLN A 152 -10.85 11.84 -0.62
CA GLN A 152 -10.71 12.21 0.79
C GLN A 152 -9.68 13.32 1.01
N ALA A 153 -8.55 13.28 0.28
CA ALA A 153 -7.44 14.21 0.45
C ALA A 153 -7.64 15.53 -0.32
N ASP A 154 -8.20 15.46 -1.53
CA ASP A 154 -8.40 16.59 -2.45
C ASP A 154 -9.65 16.36 -3.33
N PRO A 155 -10.84 16.77 -2.85
CA PRO A 155 -12.08 16.62 -3.60
C PRO A 155 -12.08 17.31 -4.96
N GLU A 156 -11.44 18.49 -5.09
CA GLU A 156 -11.39 19.21 -6.37
C GLU A 156 -10.57 18.47 -7.43
N ARG A 157 -9.47 17.87 -7.00
CA ARG A 157 -8.63 17.03 -7.87
C ARG A 157 -9.36 15.76 -8.28
N PHE A 158 -10.15 15.19 -7.39
CA PHE A 158 -11.03 14.07 -7.69
C PHE A 158 -12.03 14.40 -8.78
N GLU A 159 -12.67 15.59 -8.73
CA GLU A 159 -13.59 16.05 -9.79
C GLU A 159 -12.88 16.17 -11.15
N LYS A 160 -11.62 16.62 -11.18
CA LYS A 160 -10.82 16.66 -12.42
C LYS A 160 -10.54 15.27 -12.98
N VAL A 161 -10.39 14.26 -12.10
CA VAL A 161 -10.20 12.85 -12.51
C VAL A 161 -11.50 12.30 -13.10
N ILE A 162 -12.65 12.56 -12.47
CA ILE A 162 -13.95 12.11 -12.98
C ILE A 162 -14.27 12.76 -14.32
N ALA A 163 -13.96 14.06 -14.47
CA ALA A 163 -14.16 14.79 -15.70
C ALA A 163 -13.17 14.42 -16.83
N GLY A 164 -12.25 13.47 -16.60
CA GLY A 164 -11.23 13.05 -17.56
C GLY A 164 -10.12 14.07 -17.82
N LYS A 165 -10.09 15.21 -17.10
CA LYS A 165 -9.09 16.28 -17.24
C LYS A 165 -7.74 15.94 -16.59
N LEU A 166 -7.71 14.96 -15.69
CA LEU A 166 -6.51 14.50 -14.98
C LEU A 166 -6.52 12.98 -14.90
N SER A 167 -5.38 12.33 -15.19
CA SER A 167 -5.30 10.88 -15.04
C SER A 167 -5.22 10.49 -13.56
N LEU A 168 -5.84 9.36 -13.20
CA LEU A 168 -5.83 8.83 -11.83
C LEU A 168 -4.41 8.64 -11.30
N ALA A 169 -3.50 8.11 -12.14
CA ALA A 169 -2.11 7.89 -11.75
C ALA A 169 -1.37 9.19 -11.42
N LYS A 170 -1.57 10.25 -12.22
CA LYS A 170 -0.97 11.57 -11.98
C LYS A 170 -1.56 12.19 -10.72
N ALA A 171 -2.89 12.17 -10.54
CA ALA A 171 -3.55 12.67 -9.34
C ALA A 171 -3.05 11.95 -8.07
N THR A 172 -2.91 10.62 -8.12
CA THR A 172 -2.37 9.83 -6.99
C THR A 172 -0.96 10.24 -6.62
N LYS A 173 -0.09 10.45 -7.62
CA LYS A 173 1.31 10.87 -7.40
C LYS A 173 1.38 12.26 -6.77
N GLU A 174 0.58 13.20 -7.26
CA GLU A 174 0.55 14.58 -6.76
C GLU A 174 0.02 14.66 -5.32
N VAL A 175 -1.12 14.00 -5.02
CA VAL A 175 -1.68 13.95 -3.65
C VAL A 175 -0.68 13.33 -2.68
N LYS A 176 -0.02 12.24 -3.08
CA LYS A 176 0.99 11.61 -2.24
C LYS A 176 2.18 12.55 -1.99
N ALA A 177 2.70 13.22 -3.01
CA ALA A 177 3.83 14.13 -2.87
C ALA A 177 3.48 15.35 -1.98
N GLU A 178 2.25 15.85 -2.03
CA GLU A 178 1.78 16.93 -1.17
C GLU A 178 1.61 16.47 0.28
N GLN A 179 1.08 15.26 0.49
CA GLN A 179 0.97 14.68 1.84
C GLN A 179 2.35 14.48 2.45
N ASP A 180 3.29 13.89 1.70
CA ASP A 180 4.67 13.68 2.14
C ASP A 180 5.37 15.01 2.54
N LYS A 181 5.09 16.11 1.79
CA LYS A 181 5.59 17.45 2.15
C LYS A 181 4.96 18.01 3.41
N ARG A 182 3.66 17.79 3.62
CA ARG A 182 2.96 18.25 4.84
C ARG A 182 3.46 17.48 6.05
N ASP A 183 3.55 16.16 5.95
CA ASP A 183 4.04 15.30 7.02
C ASP A 183 5.46 15.70 7.45
N LEU A 184 6.34 16.02 6.47
CA LEU A 184 7.69 16.51 6.74
C LEU A 184 7.68 17.88 7.43
N ALA A 185 6.83 18.81 6.98
CA ALA A 185 6.74 20.16 7.56
C ALA A 185 6.16 20.13 8.98
N ASP A 186 5.17 19.28 9.23
CA ASP A 186 4.57 19.13 10.57
C ASP A 186 5.53 18.45 11.54
N ALA A 187 6.30 17.45 11.06
CA ALA A 187 7.37 16.84 11.82
C ALA A 187 8.44 17.87 12.22
N GLN A 188 8.85 18.75 11.33
CA GLN A 188 9.85 19.78 11.60
C GLN A 188 9.39 20.82 12.64
N LYS A 189 8.09 21.11 12.76
CA LYS A 189 7.58 22.08 13.73
C LYS A 189 7.56 21.61 15.18
N THR A 190 7.62 20.30 15.40
CA THR A 190 7.38 19.71 16.74
C THR A 190 8.64 19.58 17.60
N ILE A 191 9.83 19.96 17.07
CA ILE A 191 11.12 19.72 17.74
C ILE A 191 11.60 20.97 18.45
N THR A 192 11.62 20.90 19.79
CA THR A 192 12.32 21.90 20.62
C THR A 192 13.84 21.69 20.56
N GLU A 193 14.62 22.77 20.77
CA GLU A 193 16.10 22.70 20.85
C GLU A 193 16.61 21.68 21.88
N GLU A 194 15.87 21.44 22.96
CA GLU A 194 16.18 20.43 23.97
C GLU A 194 16.16 19.02 23.40
N LYS A 195 15.15 18.65 22.61
CA LYS A 195 15.09 17.35 21.95
C LYS A 195 16.24 17.14 20.95
N ARG A 196 16.68 18.20 20.26
CA ARG A 196 17.85 18.12 19.37
C ARG A 196 19.12 17.78 20.13
N LYS A 197 19.39 18.43 21.28
CA LYS A 197 20.55 18.14 22.12
C LYS A 197 20.54 16.71 22.66
N ASP A 198 19.35 16.23 23.06
CA ASP A 198 19.18 14.85 23.52
C ASP A 198 19.49 13.85 22.39
N ILE A 199 19.03 14.14 21.18
CA ILE A 199 19.29 13.28 20.02
C ILE A 199 20.77 13.31 19.64
N GLU A 200 21.42 14.48 19.61
CA GLU A 200 22.84 14.60 19.32
C GLU A 200 23.74 13.83 20.32
N SER A 201 23.25 13.62 21.54
CA SER A 201 23.97 12.84 22.55
C SER A 201 23.93 11.32 22.28
N VAL A 202 22.93 10.83 21.54
CA VAL A 202 22.68 9.40 21.28
C VAL A 202 22.80 9.02 19.80
N CYS A 203 22.95 10.00 18.89
CA CYS A 203 23.00 9.83 17.45
C CYS A 203 24.15 10.63 16.83
N ASP A 204 25.10 9.93 16.22
CA ASP A 204 26.24 10.52 15.52
C ASP A 204 26.17 10.19 14.03
N LEU A 205 25.98 11.22 13.19
CA LEU A 205 25.83 11.11 11.75
C LEU A 205 26.91 11.92 11.03
N ARG A 206 27.71 11.25 10.20
CA ARG A 206 28.89 11.83 9.55
C ARG A 206 28.84 11.68 8.02
N VAL A 207 29.38 12.68 7.32
CA VAL A 207 29.66 12.59 5.88
C VAL A 207 31.06 12.02 5.72
N CYS A 208 31.20 10.73 5.57
CA CYS A 208 32.48 10.04 5.41
C CYS A 208 32.25 8.61 4.87
N SER A 209 33.31 7.96 4.48
CA SER A 209 33.31 6.55 4.12
C SER A 209 33.20 5.62 5.33
N CYS A 210 32.80 4.37 5.10
CA CYS A 210 32.82 3.30 6.11
C CYS A 210 34.21 3.19 6.80
N ALA A 211 35.30 3.23 6.02
CA ALA A 211 36.66 3.12 6.54
C ALA A 211 37.04 4.30 7.46
N GLU A 212 36.72 5.53 7.08
CA GLU A 212 36.92 6.73 7.90
C GLU A 212 36.11 6.70 9.18
N LEU A 213 34.84 6.24 9.11
CA LEU A 213 34.00 6.09 10.29
C LEU A 213 34.64 5.14 11.30
N PHE A 214 35.08 3.97 10.88
CA PHE A 214 35.72 2.98 11.78
C PHE A 214 37.12 3.41 12.22
N ALA A 215 37.88 4.12 11.38
CA ALA A 215 39.19 4.70 11.75
C ALA A 215 39.08 5.74 12.88
N SER A 216 37.91 6.36 13.07
CA SER A 216 37.68 7.26 14.22
C SER A 216 37.62 6.56 15.58
N GLY A 217 37.77 5.24 15.62
CA GLY A 217 37.83 4.45 16.86
C GLY A 217 36.47 4.04 17.42
N ILE A 218 35.38 4.16 16.64
CA ILE A 218 34.07 3.66 17.09
C ILE A 218 34.09 2.16 17.38
N ARG A 219 33.28 1.74 18.35
CA ARG A 219 33.13 0.33 18.75
C ARG A 219 31.62 0.04 18.92
N PRO A 220 30.89 -0.22 17.82
CA PRO A 220 29.48 -0.52 17.89
C PRO A 220 29.24 -1.92 18.45
N ASP A 221 28.12 -2.10 19.15
CA ASP A 221 27.65 -3.39 19.62
C ASP A 221 27.07 -4.22 18.45
N ALA A 222 26.49 -3.55 17.46
CA ALA A 222 26.00 -4.19 16.25
C ALA A 222 26.17 -3.27 15.03
N VAL A 223 26.47 -3.87 13.88
CA VAL A 223 26.32 -3.25 12.56
C VAL A 223 25.07 -3.83 11.90
N ILE A 224 24.12 -2.97 11.53
CA ILE A 224 22.91 -3.34 10.77
C ILE A 224 22.85 -2.41 9.59
N THR A 225 23.01 -2.93 8.37
CA THR A 225 23.30 -2.08 7.20
C THR A 225 22.79 -2.68 5.89
N ASP A 226 22.49 -1.81 4.92
CA ASP A 226 22.01 -2.15 3.58
C ASP A 226 22.90 -1.49 2.50
N PRO A 227 24.10 -2.04 2.23
CA PRO A 227 25.01 -1.51 1.21
C PRO A 227 24.42 -1.56 -0.20
N PRO A 228 24.93 -0.78 -1.18
CA PRO A 228 24.47 -0.83 -2.57
C PRO A 228 24.73 -2.20 -3.21
N TYR A 229 23.73 -2.71 -3.99
CA TYR A 229 23.74 -4.07 -4.56
C TYR A 229 24.36 -4.22 -5.97
N PRO A 230 24.48 -3.17 -6.82
CA PRO A 230 25.04 -3.32 -8.16
C PRO A 230 26.45 -3.93 -8.15
N LYS A 231 26.81 -4.61 -9.23
CA LYS A 231 28.07 -5.38 -9.35
C LYS A 231 29.31 -4.56 -9.08
N GLU A 232 29.31 -3.30 -9.47
CA GLU A 232 30.39 -2.33 -9.26
C GLU A 232 30.69 -2.06 -7.78
N PHE A 233 29.74 -2.30 -6.89
CA PHE A 233 29.86 -2.10 -5.44
C PHE A 233 30.24 -3.36 -4.65
N LEU A 234 30.50 -4.49 -5.30
CA LEU A 234 30.86 -5.73 -4.58
C LEU A 234 32.09 -5.57 -3.67
N HIS A 235 33.03 -4.69 -4.03
CA HIS A 235 34.21 -4.39 -3.22
C HIS A 235 33.87 -3.76 -1.87
N VAL A 236 32.75 -3.07 -1.75
CA VAL A 236 32.28 -2.42 -0.53
C VAL A 236 32.05 -3.43 0.60
N PHE A 237 31.58 -4.63 0.27
CA PHE A 237 31.34 -5.70 1.24
C PHE A 237 32.64 -6.21 1.88
N ASN A 238 33.74 -6.29 1.11
CA ASN A 238 35.05 -6.64 1.67
C ASN A 238 35.55 -5.56 2.64
N GLY A 239 35.51 -4.27 2.24
CA GLY A 239 35.93 -3.15 3.10
C GLY A 239 35.09 -3.06 4.38
N LEU A 240 33.77 -3.27 4.30
CA LEU A 240 32.88 -3.36 5.46
C LEU A 240 33.32 -4.47 6.41
N ALA A 241 33.61 -5.67 5.88
CA ALA A 241 34.01 -6.82 6.67
C ALA A 241 35.36 -6.59 7.37
N GLU A 242 36.34 -5.97 6.68
CA GLU A 242 37.61 -5.57 7.25
C GLU A 242 37.46 -4.60 8.43
N CYS A 243 36.65 -3.55 8.23
CA CYS A 243 36.33 -2.57 9.26
C CYS A 243 35.67 -3.20 10.49
N CYS A 244 34.66 -4.03 10.29
CA CYS A 244 33.96 -4.73 11.36
C CYS A 244 34.88 -5.68 12.11
N LYS A 245 35.78 -6.41 11.40
CA LYS A 245 36.80 -7.27 12.01
C LYS A 245 37.80 -6.49 12.85
N ALA A 246 38.35 -5.40 12.31
CA ALA A 246 39.30 -4.55 13.01
C ALA A 246 38.71 -3.91 14.28
N ALA A 247 37.43 -3.55 14.24
CA ALA A 247 36.72 -2.99 15.37
C ALA A 247 36.20 -4.05 16.37
N ASN A 248 36.37 -5.34 16.10
CA ASN A 248 35.82 -6.45 16.87
C ASN A 248 34.30 -6.33 17.09
N VAL A 249 33.56 -5.98 16.04
CA VAL A 249 32.11 -5.84 16.14
C VAL A 249 31.47 -7.20 16.48
N PRO A 250 30.73 -7.32 17.59
CA PRO A 250 30.19 -8.61 18.04
C PRO A 250 29.14 -9.20 17.09
N LEU A 251 28.31 -8.34 16.48
CA LEU A 251 27.22 -8.74 15.58
C LEU A 251 27.20 -7.85 14.32
N VAL A 252 27.18 -8.50 13.16
CA VAL A 252 27.05 -7.81 11.87
C VAL A 252 25.91 -8.42 11.08
N ALA A 253 24.92 -7.59 10.70
CA ALA A 253 23.77 -7.93 9.88
C ALA A 253 23.83 -7.11 8.58
N VAL A 254 24.05 -7.77 7.46
CA VAL A 254 24.22 -7.13 6.16
C VAL A 254 23.09 -7.55 5.23
N MET A 255 22.29 -6.60 4.78
CA MET A 255 21.31 -6.83 3.73
C MET A 255 22.00 -6.95 2.37
N SER A 256 21.46 -7.75 1.47
CA SER A 256 22.00 -7.94 0.13
C SER A 256 20.92 -8.23 -0.89
N GLY A 257 21.23 -7.93 -2.15
CA GLY A 257 20.51 -8.49 -3.29
C GLY A 257 20.86 -9.95 -3.51
N GLN A 258 19.99 -10.68 -4.19
CA GLN A 258 20.21 -12.11 -4.48
C GLN A 258 21.08 -12.35 -5.72
N SER A 259 21.18 -11.40 -6.65
CA SER A 259 21.88 -11.57 -7.95
C SER A 259 23.36 -11.90 -7.79
N TYR A 260 24.02 -11.32 -6.81
CA TYR A 260 25.48 -11.49 -6.55
C TYR A 260 25.74 -12.06 -5.16
N LEU A 261 24.77 -12.77 -4.59
CA LEU A 261 24.87 -13.32 -3.23
C LEU A 261 26.13 -14.19 -3.00
N PRO A 262 26.56 -15.07 -3.93
CA PRO A 262 27.79 -15.83 -3.73
C PRO A 262 29.04 -14.94 -3.56
N GLN A 263 29.18 -13.89 -4.39
CA GLN A 263 30.29 -12.94 -4.32
C GLN A 263 30.25 -12.08 -3.04
N VAL A 264 29.05 -11.65 -2.63
CA VAL A 264 28.84 -10.95 -1.37
C VAL A 264 29.26 -11.82 -0.19
N MET A 265 28.81 -13.08 -0.15
CA MET A 265 29.19 -14.05 0.87
C MET A 265 30.70 -14.28 0.89
N GLU A 266 31.35 -14.47 -0.25
CA GLU A 266 32.80 -14.63 -0.35
C GLU A 266 33.52 -13.43 0.27
N ASN A 267 33.14 -12.19 -0.09
CA ASN A 267 33.78 -10.98 0.42
C ASN A 267 33.61 -10.83 1.94
N LEU A 268 32.41 -11.09 2.45
CA LEU A 268 32.15 -10.96 3.89
C LEU A 268 32.83 -12.09 4.69
N CYS A 269 32.80 -13.33 4.21
CA CYS A 269 33.38 -14.49 4.89
C CYS A 269 34.91 -14.50 4.93
N ARG A 270 35.61 -13.65 4.14
CA ARG A 270 37.09 -13.47 4.26
C ARG A 270 37.51 -12.95 5.64
N HIS A 271 36.68 -12.17 6.27
CA HIS A 271 36.99 -11.46 7.50
C HIS A 271 36.06 -11.81 8.67
N LEU A 272 34.81 -12.17 8.37
CA LEU A 272 33.76 -12.40 9.36
C LEU A 272 33.32 -13.88 9.38
N LYS A 273 32.98 -14.37 10.57
CA LYS A 273 32.46 -15.71 10.76
C LYS A 273 30.96 -15.73 10.46
N TYR A 274 30.57 -16.34 9.33
CA TYR A 274 29.16 -16.51 8.97
C TYR A 274 28.42 -17.31 10.04
N ARG A 275 27.21 -16.86 10.32
CA ARG A 275 26.32 -17.49 11.29
C ARG A 275 25.04 -18.01 10.67
N TRP A 276 24.27 -17.14 10.02
CA TRP A 276 22.96 -17.46 9.47
C TRP A 276 22.54 -16.46 8.38
N THR A 277 21.45 -16.82 7.65
CA THR A 277 20.78 -15.90 6.74
C THR A 277 19.32 -15.79 7.13
N LEU A 278 18.82 -14.58 7.41
CA LEU A 278 17.40 -14.31 7.58
C LEU A 278 16.76 -13.92 6.25
N ALA A 279 15.48 -14.24 6.11
CA ALA A 279 14.64 -13.74 5.04
C ALA A 279 13.95 -12.44 5.49
N TYR A 280 14.25 -11.33 4.82
CA TYR A 280 13.55 -10.07 5.00
C TYR A 280 12.43 -9.97 3.97
N MET A 281 11.18 -10.06 4.42
CA MET A 281 9.99 -10.07 3.58
C MET A 281 9.26 -8.73 3.60
N THR A 282 8.83 -8.27 2.42
CA THR A 282 8.03 -7.04 2.25
C THR A 282 6.68 -7.38 1.63
N PRO A 283 5.68 -7.83 2.42
CA PRO A 283 4.37 -8.21 1.90
C PRO A 283 3.67 -7.04 1.21
N GLY A 284 3.02 -7.30 0.07
CA GLY A 284 2.33 -6.28 -0.72
C GLY A 284 3.22 -5.51 -1.71
N GLY A 285 4.54 -5.71 -1.66
CA GLY A 285 5.46 -5.26 -2.71
C GLY A 285 5.37 -6.12 -3.97
N GLN A 286 5.71 -5.54 -5.14
CA GLN A 286 5.92 -6.36 -6.33
C GLN A 286 7.18 -7.20 -6.15
N ALA A 287 7.09 -8.50 -6.46
CA ALA A 287 8.25 -9.35 -6.55
C ALA A 287 9.25 -8.78 -7.58
N VAL A 288 10.52 -8.71 -7.19
CA VAL A 288 11.58 -8.23 -8.09
C VAL A 288 11.93 -9.33 -9.07
N GLN A 289 11.80 -9.04 -10.37
CA GLN A 289 12.14 -10.00 -11.42
C GLN A 289 13.66 -10.08 -11.62
N GLN A 290 14.22 -11.23 -11.38
CA GLN A 290 15.61 -11.56 -11.68
C GLN A 290 15.68 -12.24 -13.06
N TRP A 291 15.77 -11.43 -14.11
CA TRP A 291 15.65 -11.90 -15.51
C TRP A 291 16.64 -12.97 -15.88
N GLN A 292 17.90 -12.85 -15.44
CA GLN A 292 18.94 -13.85 -15.75
C GLN A 292 18.67 -15.22 -15.09
N ALA A 293 18.17 -15.19 -13.84
CA ALA A 293 17.82 -16.39 -13.09
C ALA A 293 16.41 -16.91 -13.38
N LYS A 294 15.57 -16.13 -14.08
CA LYS A 294 14.14 -16.39 -14.33
C LYS A 294 13.34 -16.65 -13.04
N VAL A 295 13.63 -15.87 -12.00
CA VAL A 295 13.01 -15.96 -10.68
C VAL A 295 12.34 -14.64 -10.30
N ASN A 296 11.16 -14.70 -9.72
CA ASN A 296 10.51 -13.59 -9.03
C ASN A 296 10.84 -13.69 -7.54
N THR A 297 11.72 -12.80 -7.05
CA THR A 297 12.10 -12.79 -5.63
C THR A 297 11.16 -11.92 -4.81
N SER A 298 10.68 -12.44 -3.67
CA SER A 298 9.77 -11.75 -2.74
C SER A 298 10.39 -11.48 -1.37
N TRP A 299 11.68 -11.75 -1.20
CA TRP A 299 12.42 -11.51 0.03
C TRP A 299 13.87 -11.08 -0.27
N LYS A 300 14.51 -10.45 0.71
CA LYS A 300 15.94 -10.10 0.67
C LYS A 300 16.71 -10.89 1.71
N PRO A 301 17.91 -11.38 1.42
CA PRO A 301 18.77 -11.99 2.43
C PRO A 301 19.33 -10.92 3.37
N VAL A 302 19.30 -11.20 4.67
CA VAL A 302 20.05 -10.51 5.70
C VAL A 302 21.09 -11.49 6.25
N LEU A 303 22.33 -11.24 5.93
CA LEU A 303 23.46 -12.10 6.26
C LEU A 303 23.97 -11.77 7.65
N LEU A 304 23.95 -12.74 8.56
CA LEU A 304 24.40 -12.58 9.94
C LEU A 304 25.79 -13.15 10.16
N PHE A 305 26.61 -12.38 10.84
CA PHE A 305 27.97 -12.73 11.24
C PHE A 305 28.19 -12.45 12.72
N GLY A 306 29.10 -13.18 13.35
CA GLY A 306 29.42 -13.03 14.75
C GLY A 306 28.59 -13.93 15.67
N GLU A 307 28.51 -13.57 16.94
CA GLU A 307 27.84 -14.37 17.97
C GLU A 307 26.59 -13.66 18.49
N SER A 308 25.52 -14.40 18.75
CA SER A 308 24.33 -13.94 19.47
C SER A 308 23.94 -15.00 20.48
N LEU A 309 23.47 -14.57 21.61
CA LEU A 309 23.16 -15.44 22.73
C LEU A 309 21.68 -15.83 22.80
N GLU A 310 20.80 -15.23 21.99
CA GLU A 310 19.36 -15.43 22.09
C GLU A 310 18.80 -16.12 20.84
N TRP A 311 17.73 -16.89 21.03
CA TRP A 311 16.96 -17.51 19.95
C TRP A 311 16.05 -16.48 19.29
N PHE A 312 15.99 -16.49 17.97
CA PHE A 312 15.06 -15.67 17.19
C PHE A 312 14.60 -16.43 15.92
N GLY A 313 13.46 -16.03 15.37
CA GLY A 313 13.00 -16.55 14.09
C GLY A 313 13.80 -15.94 12.93
N ASP A 314 14.05 -16.72 11.88
CA ASP A 314 14.86 -16.33 10.72
C ASP A 314 14.06 -15.63 9.61
N VAL A 315 12.85 -15.21 9.89
CA VAL A 315 12.02 -14.42 8.99
C VAL A 315 11.67 -13.08 9.64
N ALA A 316 12.13 -11.98 9.06
CA ALA A 316 11.72 -10.62 9.41
C ALA A 316 10.67 -10.14 8.40
N VAL A 317 9.55 -9.59 8.88
CA VAL A 317 8.42 -9.23 8.02
C VAL A 317 8.03 -7.77 8.23
N SER A 318 8.08 -6.97 7.17
CA SER A 318 7.53 -5.61 7.23
C SER A 318 6.00 -5.61 7.18
N LYS A 319 5.37 -4.54 7.67
CA LYS A 319 3.94 -4.34 7.46
C LYS A 319 3.63 -4.23 5.96
N PRO A 320 2.45 -4.69 5.51
CA PRO A 320 2.05 -4.56 4.10
C PRO A 320 2.07 -3.09 3.66
N ASN A 321 2.66 -2.83 2.48
CA ASN A 321 2.78 -1.50 1.87
C ASN A 321 3.60 -0.45 2.64
N ASP A 322 4.43 -0.88 3.58
CA ASP A 322 5.32 -0.04 4.39
C ASP A 322 6.69 0.22 3.73
N ASN A 323 6.77 0.13 2.40
CA ASN A 323 7.97 0.48 1.65
C ASN A 323 8.07 2.00 1.54
N ASP A 324 8.77 2.62 2.49
CA ASP A 324 8.97 4.06 2.52
C ASP A 324 10.10 4.48 1.57
N LYS A 325 9.74 4.81 0.32
CA LYS A 325 10.64 5.39 -0.67
C LYS A 325 10.64 6.93 -0.69
N ARG A 326 9.96 7.57 0.28
CA ARG A 326 9.83 9.04 0.34
C ARG A 326 11.17 9.72 0.54
N PHE A 327 12.06 9.10 1.29
CA PHE A 327 13.33 9.68 1.69
C PHE A 327 14.53 9.19 0.88
N HIS A 328 14.43 7.98 0.30
CA HIS A 328 15.48 7.45 -0.57
C HIS A 328 14.91 6.48 -1.60
N HIS A 329 15.48 6.45 -2.82
CA HIS A 329 15.02 5.57 -3.90
C HIS A 329 15.06 4.07 -3.53
N TRP A 330 16.03 3.69 -2.68
CA TRP A 330 16.27 2.35 -2.16
C TRP A 330 15.86 2.19 -0.69
N GLY A 331 15.05 3.12 -0.14
CA GLY A 331 14.63 3.12 1.27
C GLY A 331 14.01 1.81 1.73
N GLN A 332 14.37 1.38 2.96
CA GLN A 332 13.80 0.20 3.61
C GLN A 332 12.52 0.57 4.39
N SER A 333 11.69 -0.44 4.64
CA SER A 333 10.53 -0.31 5.50
C SER A 333 10.96 -0.12 6.96
N GLU A 334 10.39 0.88 7.63
CA GLU A 334 10.67 1.11 9.05
C GLU A 334 10.21 -0.05 9.93
N SER A 335 9.04 -0.63 9.66
CA SER A 335 8.53 -1.75 10.46
C SER A 335 9.38 -3.02 10.32
N GLY A 336 9.89 -3.31 9.12
CA GLY A 336 10.79 -4.45 8.92
C GLY A 336 12.16 -4.22 9.51
N MET A 337 12.67 -2.98 9.43
CA MET A 337 13.92 -2.62 10.09
C MET A 337 13.79 -2.64 11.63
N ALA A 338 12.60 -2.25 12.16
CA ALA A 338 12.31 -2.33 13.59
C ALA A 338 12.37 -3.78 14.08
N ASP A 339 11.79 -4.71 13.36
CA ASP A 339 11.82 -6.14 13.67
C ASP A 339 13.28 -6.67 13.71
N LEU A 340 14.15 -6.24 12.79
CA LEU A 340 15.56 -6.60 12.78
C LEU A 340 16.33 -5.99 13.97
N VAL A 341 16.18 -4.69 14.20
CA VAL A 341 16.89 -3.99 15.29
C VAL A 341 16.47 -4.54 16.65
N GLU A 342 15.17 -4.79 16.87
CA GLU A 342 14.64 -5.31 18.12
C GLU A 342 15.18 -6.72 18.44
N ARG A 343 15.20 -7.61 17.44
CA ARG A 343 15.68 -9.00 17.59
C ARG A 343 17.20 -9.09 17.76
N LEU A 344 17.94 -8.21 17.09
CA LEU A 344 19.40 -8.31 17.02
C LEU A 344 20.12 -7.47 18.06
N THR A 345 19.43 -6.56 18.76
CA THR A 345 20.04 -5.63 19.70
C THR A 345 19.18 -5.43 20.94
N LYS A 346 19.76 -4.81 21.98
CA LYS A 346 19.06 -4.42 23.22
C LYS A 346 19.04 -2.90 23.38
N PRO A 347 18.05 -2.33 24.10
CA PRO A 347 18.06 -0.92 24.47
C PRO A 347 19.41 -0.49 25.09
N GLY A 348 19.89 0.70 24.76
CA GLY A 348 21.17 1.25 25.19
C GLY A 348 22.38 0.82 24.37
N GLN A 349 22.30 -0.24 23.56
CA GLN A 349 23.38 -0.64 22.67
C GLN A 349 23.63 0.38 21.55
N LEU A 350 24.87 0.44 21.06
CA LEU A 350 25.28 1.27 19.94
C LEU A 350 25.12 0.49 18.63
N VAL A 351 24.14 0.89 17.82
CA VAL A 351 23.92 0.38 16.46
C VAL A 351 24.68 1.25 15.46
N CYS A 352 25.37 0.62 14.52
CA CYS A 352 26.08 1.31 13.45
C CYS A 352 25.50 0.95 12.08
N ASP A 353 25.31 1.96 11.25
CA ASP A 353 25.02 1.80 9.81
C ASP A 353 25.98 2.67 9.00
N PRO A 354 27.02 2.09 8.36
CA PRO A 354 27.98 2.85 7.56
C PRO A 354 27.49 3.16 6.14
N PHE A 355 26.22 2.90 5.82
CA PHE A 355 25.54 3.22 4.56
C PHE A 355 24.11 3.70 4.85
N VAL A 356 23.99 4.80 5.62
CA VAL A 356 22.69 5.22 6.19
C VAL A 356 21.62 5.55 5.16
N GLY A 357 21.98 5.99 3.96
CA GLY A 357 21.05 6.29 2.87
C GLY A 357 19.86 7.13 3.33
N GLY A 358 18.67 6.55 3.32
CA GLY A 358 17.43 7.18 3.77
C GLY A 358 17.23 7.23 5.29
N GLY A 359 18.10 6.66 6.12
CA GLY A 359 18.08 6.76 7.58
C GLY A 359 17.11 5.82 8.31
N SER A 360 16.56 4.80 7.67
CA SER A 360 15.59 3.90 8.31
C SER A 360 16.16 3.19 9.53
N THR A 361 17.42 2.73 9.45
CA THR A 361 18.12 2.10 10.58
C THR A 361 18.31 3.08 11.74
N ALA A 362 18.64 4.34 11.46
CA ALA A 362 18.86 5.38 12.48
C ALA A 362 17.54 5.68 13.23
N VAL A 363 16.49 6.02 12.50
CA VAL A 363 15.17 6.34 13.07
C VAL A 363 14.67 5.23 13.98
N VAL A 364 14.73 3.99 13.49
CA VAL A 364 14.26 2.82 14.23
C VAL A 364 15.11 2.53 15.46
N SER A 365 16.44 2.62 15.33
CA SER A 365 17.34 2.38 16.47
C SER A 365 17.06 3.34 17.62
N LEU A 366 16.91 4.63 17.32
CA LEU A 366 16.58 5.64 18.31
C LEU A 366 15.19 5.45 18.91
N ALA A 367 14.17 5.17 18.09
CA ALA A 367 12.81 4.91 18.56
C ALA A 367 12.72 3.71 19.51
N LEU A 368 13.58 2.71 19.33
CA LEU A 368 13.69 1.54 20.19
C LEU A 368 14.66 1.73 21.38
N GLY A 369 15.15 2.94 21.62
CA GLY A 369 16.03 3.26 22.75
C GLY A 369 17.48 2.77 22.59
N ARG A 370 17.95 2.57 21.35
CA ARG A 370 19.36 2.30 21.04
C ARG A 370 20.08 3.61 20.78
N ARG A 371 21.41 3.62 20.97
CA ARG A 371 22.28 4.68 20.45
C ARG A 371 22.61 4.37 19.00
N PHE A 372 22.90 5.39 18.23
CA PHE A 372 23.17 5.21 16.81
C PHE A 372 24.43 5.95 16.36
N VAL A 373 25.21 5.33 15.49
CA VAL A 373 26.28 5.98 14.73
C VAL A 373 26.21 5.53 13.28
N GLY A 374 26.35 6.46 12.35
CA GLY A 374 26.31 6.10 10.95
C GLY A 374 26.94 7.13 10.03
N CYS A 375 27.19 6.73 8.79
CA CYS A 375 27.71 7.62 7.77
C CYS A 375 27.16 7.31 6.38
N ASP A 376 27.35 8.24 5.51
CA ASP A 376 27.23 8.08 4.07
C ASP A 376 28.25 8.99 3.38
N ILE A 377 28.71 8.61 2.19
CA ILE A 377 29.56 9.46 1.36
C ILE A 377 28.77 10.62 0.75
N ASP A 378 27.45 10.45 0.62
CA ASP A 378 26.52 11.46 0.12
C ASP A 378 26.01 12.34 1.27
N ALA A 379 26.42 13.61 1.26
CA ALA A 379 26.00 14.59 2.24
C ALA A 379 24.47 14.80 2.26
N GLU A 380 23.79 14.63 1.13
CA GLU A 380 22.34 14.74 1.04
C GLU A 380 21.64 13.60 1.81
N CYS A 381 22.16 12.38 1.72
CA CYS A 381 21.70 11.23 2.50
C CYS A 381 21.86 11.46 4.00
N VAL A 382 23.02 11.95 4.43
CA VAL A 382 23.28 12.29 5.84
C VAL A 382 22.34 13.39 6.33
N GLN A 383 22.12 14.46 5.54
CA GLN A 383 21.23 15.53 5.92
C GLN A 383 19.76 15.05 6.02
N LYS A 384 19.28 14.26 5.06
CA LYS A 384 17.96 13.64 5.12
C LYS A 384 17.79 12.77 6.37
N THR A 385 18.82 12.02 6.73
CA THR A 385 18.81 11.18 7.93
C THR A 385 18.73 12.04 9.18
N LYS A 386 19.51 13.12 9.27
CA LYS A 386 19.44 14.10 10.37
C LYS A 386 18.05 14.69 10.53
N ASP A 387 17.43 15.11 9.41
CA ASP A 387 16.09 15.68 9.41
C ASP A 387 15.03 14.67 9.92
N ARG A 388 15.18 13.38 9.56
CA ARG A 388 14.27 12.31 9.99
C ARG A 388 14.41 11.95 11.47
N VAL A 389 15.63 11.83 11.98
CA VAL A 389 15.83 11.47 13.39
C VAL A 389 15.47 12.62 14.33
N THR A 390 15.45 13.85 13.81
CA THR A 390 15.04 15.04 14.56
C THR A 390 13.55 15.38 14.34
N ALA A 391 12.83 14.69 13.51
CA ALA A 391 11.40 14.83 13.26
C ALA A 391 10.58 14.01 14.25
#